data_ff5d12f9c53fef546c0f1e910913a26d
#
_entry.id   ff5d12f9c53fef546c0f1e910913a26d
#
_cell.length_a   1.000
_cell.length_b   1.000
_cell.length_c   1.000
_cell.angle_alpha   90.00
_cell.angle_beta   90.00
_cell.angle_gamma   90.00
#
_symmetry.space_group_name_H-M   'P 1'
#
loop_
_entity.id
_entity.type
_entity.pdbx_description
1 polymer ?
#
loop_
_entity_poly.entity_id
_entity_poly.type
_entity_poly.pdbx_seq_one_letter_code
_entity_poly.pdbx_strand_id
1 'polypeptide(L)'
;MTQLETMQHAKQYLDQLSNGTDPITQEPLKRDDPLATERLQKCFAYVSGILGQVIANGGQILARHPSRKLPFSLSEEALAQVAISETPIPIKAFAANVNARIDPQASRPLSPVAVTNWLVEKGYLTEITRAQNKRMRVASPLGQSIGIISEERVSRTGVPFMLNLYHEKAQ
;
A
#
# COMPACT_ATOMS: atom_id res chain seq x y z
N MET A 1 -35.49 -12.65 -9.43
CA MET A 1 -34.29 -12.39 -10.24
C MET A 1 -33.15 -12.16 -9.26
N THR A 2 -32.10 -12.97 -9.32
CA THR A 2 -30.92 -12.82 -8.47
C THR A 2 -30.05 -11.66 -8.97
N GLN A 3 -29.17 -11.16 -8.13
CA GLN A 3 -28.24 -10.09 -8.52
C GLN A 3 -27.36 -10.51 -9.72
N LEU A 4 -26.96 -11.77 -9.77
CA LEU A 4 -26.15 -12.31 -10.87
C LEU A 4 -26.94 -12.35 -12.19
N GLU A 5 -28.19 -12.78 -12.16
CA GLU A 5 -29.07 -12.75 -13.34
C GLU A 5 -29.27 -11.32 -13.84
N THR A 6 -29.49 -10.36 -12.94
CA THR A 6 -29.59 -8.94 -13.31
C THR A 6 -28.33 -8.44 -14.00
N MET A 7 -27.14 -8.81 -13.50
CA MET A 7 -25.87 -8.46 -14.13
C MET A 7 -25.70 -9.08 -15.51
N GLN A 8 -26.13 -10.34 -15.69
CA GLN A 8 -26.10 -11.03 -16.99
C GLN A 8 -27.00 -10.33 -18.02
N HIS A 9 -28.21 -9.97 -17.64
CA HIS A 9 -29.12 -9.20 -18.51
C HIS A 9 -28.57 -7.82 -18.86
N ALA A 10 -28.02 -7.11 -17.86
CA ALA A 10 -27.41 -5.81 -18.11
C ALA A 10 -26.22 -5.91 -19.07
N LYS A 11 -25.37 -6.94 -18.91
CA LYS A 11 -24.28 -7.22 -19.85
C LYS A 11 -24.78 -7.47 -21.25
N GLN A 12 -25.80 -8.30 -21.42
CA GLN A 12 -26.40 -8.61 -22.72
C GLN A 12 -26.90 -7.33 -23.43
N TYR A 13 -27.57 -6.42 -22.70
CA TYR A 13 -28.03 -5.14 -23.23
C TYR A 13 -26.86 -4.24 -23.66
N LEU A 14 -25.80 -4.16 -22.85
CA LEU A 14 -24.62 -3.40 -23.18
C LEU A 14 -23.88 -3.95 -24.42
N ASP A 15 -23.82 -5.28 -24.56
CA ASP A 15 -23.25 -5.92 -25.75
C ASP A 15 -24.03 -5.56 -27.02
N GLN A 16 -25.36 -5.59 -26.95
CA GLN A 16 -26.23 -5.21 -28.06
C GLN A 16 -26.05 -3.73 -28.44
N LEU A 17 -26.10 -2.84 -27.47
CA LEU A 17 -25.88 -1.40 -27.70
C LEU A 17 -24.47 -1.10 -28.26
N SER A 18 -23.47 -1.83 -27.81
CA SER A 18 -22.10 -1.68 -28.33
C SER A 18 -21.97 -2.12 -29.80
N ASN A 19 -22.83 -3.06 -30.24
CA ASN A 19 -22.93 -3.52 -31.60
C ASN A 19 -23.91 -2.72 -32.46
N GLY A 20 -24.47 -1.63 -31.91
CA GLY A 20 -25.43 -0.78 -32.63
C GLY A 20 -26.83 -1.40 -32.78
N THR A 21 -27.20 -2.28 -31.87
CA THR A 21 -28.54 -2.93 -31.85
C THR A 21 -29.32 -2.46 -30.63
N ASP A 22 -30.60 -2.14 -30.82
CA ASP A 22 -31.53 -1.83 -29.72
C ASP A 22 -31.82 -3.11 -28.93
N PRO A 23 -31.56 -3.16 -27.61
CA PRO A 23 -31.80 -4.36 -26.80
C PRO A 23 -33.26 -4.69 -26.59
N ILE A 24 -34.19 -3.75 -26.85
CA ILE A 24 -35.62 -3.94 -26.66
C ILE A 24 -36.28 -4.45 -27.95
N THR A 25 -36.02 -3.77 -29.06
CA THR A 25 -36.64 -4.10 -30.36
C THR A 25 -35.83 -5.11 -31.15
N GLN A 26 -34.58 -5.35 -30.82
CA GLN A 26 -33.60 -6.18 -31.55
C GLN A 26 -33.30 -5.66 -32.97
N GLU A 27 -33.68 -4.42 -33.27
CA GLU A 27 -33.43 -3.78 -34.55
C GLU A 27 -32.12 -2.96 -34.52
N PRO A 28 -31.48 -2.73 -35.67
CA PRO A 28 -30.32 -1.83 -35.75
C PRO A 28 -30.69 -0.40 -35.32
N LEU A 29 -29.88 0.23 -34.50
CA LEU A 29 -30.05 1.63 -34.10
C LEU A 29 -30.02 2.53 -35.34
N LYS A 30 -30.93 3.50 -35.42
CA LYS A 30 -30.96 4.49 -36.49
C LYS A 30 -29.75 5.40 -36.40
N ARG A 31 -29.27 5.93 -37.56
CA ARG A 31 -28.08 6.81 -37.62
C ARG A 31 -28.22 8.10 -36.81
N ASP A 32 -29.42 8.58 -36.61
CA ASP A 32 -29.74 9.79 -35.84
C ASP A 32 -30.02 9.48 -34.34
N ASP A 33 -29.98 8.21 -33.95
CA ASP A 33 -30.11 7.83 -32.54
C ASP A 33 -28.84 8.23 -31.77
N PRO A 34 -28.98 8.97 -30.66
CA PRO A 34 -27.83 9.31 -29.81
C PRO A 34 -27.01 8.10 -29.36
N LEU A 35 -27.64 6.94 -29.15
CA LEU A 35 -26.98 5.70 -28.73
C LEU A 35 -26.15 5.06 -29.85
N ALA A 36 -26.42 5.39 -31.13
CA ALA A 36 -25.67 4.88 -32.28
C ALA A 36 -24.30 5.57 -32.45
N THR A 37 -23.97 6.56 -31.61
CA THR A 37 -22.70 7.28 -31.67
C THR A 37 -21.54 6.35 -31.33
N GLU A 38 -20.50 6.30 -32.18
CA GLU A 38 -19.31 5.47 -32.01
C GLU A 38 -18.68 5.62 -30.61
N ARG A 39 -18.69 6.85 -30.08
CA ARG A 39 -18.17 7.14 -28.73
C ARG A 39 -18.96 6.41 -27.65
N LEU A 40 -20.28 6.36 -27.73
CA LEU A 40 -21.12 5.65 -26.78
C LEU A 40 -21.01 4.13 -26.94
N GLN A 41 -20.96 3.63 -28.17
CA GLN A 41 -20.73 2.21 -28.44
C GLN A 41 -19.40 1.71 -27.79
N LYS A 42 -18.32 2.48 -27.90
CA LYS A 42 -17.06 2.18 -27.22
C LYS A 42 -17.20 2.18 -25.68
N CYS A 43 -17.98 3.12 -25.13
CA CYS A 43 -18.26 3.14 -23.69
C CYS A 43 -19.08 1.89 -23.25
N PHE A 44 -20.08 1.51 -24.01
CA PHE A 44 -20.88 0.31 -23.72
C PHE A 44 -20.02 -0.96 -23.77
N ALA A 45 -19.17 -1.11 -24.78
CA ALA A 45 -18.23 -2.23 -24.89
C ALA A 45 -17.29 -2.30 -23.68
N TYR A 46 -16.76 -1.16 -23.24
CA TYR A 46 -15.87 -1.09 -22.06
C TYR A 46 -16.60 -1.52 -20.79
N VAL A 47 -17.79 -0.99 -20.53
CA VAL A 47 -18.58 -1.32 -19.32
C VAL A 47 -19.03 -2.78 -19.36
N SER A 48 -19.45 -3.30 -20.53
CA SER A 48 -19.78 -4.71 -20.71
C SER A 48 -18.59 -5.62 -20.40
N GLY A 49 -17.39 -5.24 -20.82
CA GLY A 49 -16.16 -5.97 -20.50
C GLY A 49 -15.88 -6.05 -19.00
N ILE A 50 -16.04 -4.94 -18.26
CA ILE A 50 -15.93 -4.92 -16.80
C ILE A 50 -16.98 -5.81 -16.15
N LEU A 51 -18.23 -5.69 -16.58
CA LEU A 51 -19.35 -6.47 -16.03
C LEU A 51 -19.15 -7.97 -16.28
N GLY A 52 -18.58 -8.35 -17.45
CA GLY A 52 -18.20 -9.71 -17.76
C GLY A 52 -17.19 -10.30 -16.76
N GLN A 53 -16.19 -9.51 -16.34
CA GLN A 53 -15.23 -9.92 -15.31
C GLN A 53 -15.90 -10.13 -13.95
N VAL A 54 -16.82 -9.24 -13.57
CA VAL A 54 -17.59 -9.37 -12.32
C VAL A 54 -18.45 -10.64 -12.34
N ILE A 55 -19.13 -10.91 -13.45
CA ILE A 55 -19.96 -12.11 -13.63
C ILE A 55 -19.11 -13.38 -13.54
N ALA A 56 -17.95 -13.41 -14.20
CA ALA A 56 -16.99 -14.54 -14.15
C ALA A 56 -16.50 -14.80 -12.71
N ASN A 57 -16.49 -13.78 -11.85
CA ASN A 57 -16.16 -13.89 -10.43
C ASN A 57 -17.39 -14.14 -9.53
N GLY A 58 -18.48 -14.69 -10.09
CA GLY A 58 -19.69 -15.02 -9.33
C GLY A 58 -20.49 -13.79 -8.87
N GLY A 59 -20.39 -12.67 -9.58
CA GLY A 59 -21.08 -11.43 -9.26
C GLY A 59 -20.41 -10.60 -8.15
N GLN A 60 -19.25 -11.03 -7.71
CA GLN A 60 -18.47 -10.28 -6.73
C GLN A 60 -17.53 -9.29 -7.45
N ILE A 61 -17.67 -8.02 -7.14
CA ILE A 61 -16.62 -7.04 -7.42
C ILE A 61 -15.46 -7.47 -6.54
N LEU A 62 -14.50 -8.16 -7.14
CA LEU A 62 -13.21 -8.31 -6.49
C LEU A 62 -12.66 -6.90 -6.37
N ALA A 63 -12.96 -6.24 -5.22
CA ALA A 63 -12.08 -5.18 -4.80
C ALA A 63 -10.68 -5.75 -4.99
N ARG A 64 -9.79 -5.01 -5.67
CA ARG A 64 -8.37 -5.30 -5.56
C ARG A 64 -8.07 -5.21 -4.08
N HIS A 65 -8.25 -6.33 -3.38
CA HIS A 65 -7.56 -6.51 -2.12
C HIS A 65 -6.10 -6.45 -2.54
N PRO A 66 -5.37 -5.41 -2.15
CA PRO A 66 -3.93 -5.50 -2.18
C PRO A 66 -3.67 -6.83 -1.49
N SER A 67 -3.04 -7.75 -2.17
CA SER A 67 -2.78 -9.12 -1.68
C SER A 67 -2.54 -8.97 -0.19
N ARG A 68 -3.40 -9.58 0.63
CA ARG A 68 -3.39 -9.34 2.09
C ARG A 68 -2.14 -10.02 2.61
N LYS A 69 -1.01 -9.36 2.32
CA LYS A 69 0.29 -9.80 2.78
C LYS A 69 0.17 -9.99 4.27
N LEU A 70 0.63 -11.11 4.74
CA LEU A 70 0.68 -11.41 6.16
C LEU A 70 1.36 -10.23 6.89
N PRO A 71 1.01 -9.98 8.15
CA PRO A 71 1.77 -9.05 8.97
C PRO A 71 3.25 -9.39 8.92
N PHE A 72 4.11 -8.39 9.15
CA PHE A 72 5.54 -8.63 9.26
C PHE A 72 5.81 -9.78 10.24
N SER A 73 6.52 -10.78 9.76
CA SER A 73 7.05 -11.87 10.57
C SER A 73 8.41 -12.28 10.01
N LEU A 74 9.33 -12.63 10.88
CA LEU A 74 10.65 -13.11 10.54
C LEU A 74 10.91 -14.39 11.34
N SER A 75 11.41 -15.45 10.68
CA SER A 75 11.82 -16.65 11.39
C SER A 75 13.13 -16.42 12.15
N GLU A 76 13.41 -17.25 13.16
CA GLU A 76 14.65 -17.14 13.93
C GLU A 76 15.88 -17.33 13.03
N GLU A 77 15.80 -18.26 12.06
CA GLU A 77 16.89 -18.46 11.11
C GLU A 77 17.14 -17.23 10.22
N ALA A 78 16.05 -16.58 9.76
CA ALA A 78 16.16 -15.37 8.96
C ALA A 78 16.65 -14.19 9.80
N LEU A 79 16.26 -14.11 11.08
CA LEU A 79 16.75 -13.11 12.03
C LEU A 79 18.27 -13.24 12.24
N ALA A 80 18.78 -14.46 12.40
CA ALA A 80 20.21 -14.73 12.56
C ALA A 80 21.04 -14.33 11.32
N GLN A 81 20.40 -14.18 10.16
CA GLN A 81 21.05 -13.77 8.92
C GLN A 81 20.93 -12.27 8.62
N VAL A 82 20.28 -11.50 9.49
CA VAL A 82 20.22 -10.04 9.32
C VAL A 82 21.61 -9.45 9.48
N ALA A 83 22.03 -8.68 8.49
CA ALA A 83 23.33 -8.02 8.54
C ALA A 83 23.29 -6.90 9.59
N ILE A 84 24.06 -7.06 10.66
CA ILE A 84 24.29 -6.04 11.67
C ILE A 84 25.49 -5.20 11.24
N SER A 85 25.38 -3.88 11.34
CA SER A 85 26.44 -2.95 10.96
C SER A 85 27.31 -2.62 12.16
N GLU A 86 28.62 -2.73 12.01
CA GLU A 86 29.60 -2.28 13.00
C GLU A 86 29.57 -0.75 13.21
N THR A 87 29.15 -0.02 12.18
CA THR A 87 28.99 1.44 12.25
C THR A 87 27.52 1.80 12.56
N PRO A 88 27.28 2.90 13.30
CA PRO A 88 25.92 3.33 13.60
C PRO A 88 25.12 3.65 12.34
N ILE A 89 23.97 3.05 12.19
CA ILE A 89 23.09 3.23 11.03
C ILE A 89 21.73 3.83 11.42
N PRO A 90 21.08 4.58 10.52
CA PRO A 90 19.73 5.05 10.76
C PRO A 90 18.71 3.89 10.67
N ILE A 91 17.56 4.03 11.34
CA ILE A 91 16.49 3.00 11.39
C ILE A 91 16.03 2.56 10.00
N LYS A 92 16.08 3.46 9.01
CA LYS A 92 15.71 3.13 7.62
C LYS A 92 16.67 2.11 7.01
N ALA A 93 17.98 2.22 7.29
CA ALA A 93 18.98 1.28 6.80
C ALA A 93 18.83 -0.07 7.52
N PHE A 94 18.62 -0.07 8.84
CA PHE A 94 18.35 -1.28 9.60
C PHE A 94 17.08 -2.00 9.06
N ALA A 95 15.97 -1.29 8.89
CA ALA A 95 14.76 -1.87 8.32
C ALA A 95 14.97 -2.42 6.90
N ALA A 96 15.83 -1.82 6.10
CA ALA A 96 16.20 -2.34 4.78
C ALA A 96 16.97 -3.66 4.89
N ASN A 97 17.93 -3.77 5.83
CA ASN A 97 18.67 -5.01 6.07
C ASN A 97 17.73 -6.16 6.48
N VAL A 98 16.78 -5.89 7.38
CA VAL A 98 15.76 -6.85 7.80
C VAL A 98 14.86 -7.23 6.62
N ASN A 99 14.40 -6.26 5.85
CA ASN A 99 13.50 -6.49 4.71
C ASN A 99 14.18 -7.27 3.57
N ALA A 100 15.50 -7.25 3.47
CA ALA A 100 16.23 -8.08 2.51
C ALA A 100 16.14 -9.60 2.79
N ARG A 101 15.65 -9.98 3.99
CA ARG A 101 15.49 -11.38 4.42
C ARG A 101 14.03 -11.87 4.40
N ILE A 102 13.09 -11.03 3.98
CA ILE A 102 11.68 -11.38 3.87
C ILE A 102 11.31 -11.63 2.41
N ASP A 103 10.39 -12.56 2.19
CA ASP A 103 9.72 -12.67 0.91
C ASP A 103 8.70 -11.51 0.75
N PRO A 104 8.96 -10.57 -0.17
CA PRO A 104 8.09 -9.41 -0.36
C PRO A 104 6.70 -9.77 -0.91
N GLN A 105 6.50 -11.01 -1.39
CA GLN A 105 5.20 -11.50 -1.84
C GLN A 105 4.38 -12.08 -0.68
N ALA A 106 5.03 -12.70 0.29
CA ALA A 106 4.36 -13.38 1.41
C ALA A 106 3.99 -12.44 2.55
N SER A 107 4.88 -11.53 2.94
CA SER A 107 4.68 -10.67 4.10
C SER A 107 4.87 -9.17 3.81
N ARG A 108 4.30 -8.35 4.70
CA ARG A 108 4.52 -6.89 4.64
C ARG A 108 5.94 -6.56 5.10
N PRO A 109 6.60 -5.60 4.45
CA PRO A 109 7.93 -5.18 4.91
C PRO A 109 7.83 -4.51 6.28
N LEU A 110 8.92 -4.64 7.05
CA LEU A 110 9.11 -3.90 8.30
C LEU A 110 9.14 -2.40 8.01
N SER A 111 8.23 -1.66 8.62
CA SER A 111 8.17 -0.22 8.48
C SER A 111 9.13 0.46 9.47
N PRO A 112 10.03 1.36 9.02
CA PRO A 112 10.85 2.16 9.92
C PRO A 112 10.04 2.96 10.94
N VAL A 113 8.85 3.42 10.55
CA VAL A 113 7.93 4.15 11.42
C VAL A 113 7.38 3.24 12.52
N ALA A 114 7.00 1.99 12.17
CA ALA A 114 6.51 1.03 13.15
C ALA A 114 7.59 0.70 14.20
N VAL A 115 8.84 0.49 13.77
CA VAL A 115 9.96 0.27 14.68
C VAL A 115 10.19 1.48 15.59
N THR A 116 10.17 2.69 15.02
CA THR A 116 10.35 3.91 15.81
C THR A 116 9.24 4.10 16.84
N ASN A 117 7.98 3.80 16.49
CA ASN A 117 6.85 3.85 17.43
C ASN A 117 7.02 2.82 18.56
N TRP A 118 7.43 1.60 18.22
CA TRP A 118 7.73 0.56 19.19
C TRP A 118 8.86 0.98 20.15
N LEU A 119 9.93 1.60 19.64
CA LEU A 119 11.03 2.12 20.47
C LEU A 119 10.58 3.22 21.43
N VAL A 120 9.62 4.07 21.02
CA VAL A 120 8.99 5.06 21.91
C VAL A 120 8.15 4.36 22.99
N GLU A 121 7.32 3.39 22.61
CA GLU A 121 6.49 2.62 23.52
C GLU A 121 7.33 1.86 24.58
N LYS A 122 8.47 1.30 24.17
CA LYS A 122 9.41 0.62 25.08
C LYS A 122 10.30 1.58 25.88
N GLY A 123 10.19 2.89 25.65
CA GLY A 123 10.94 3.89 26.39
C GLY A 123 12.40 4.07 25.94
N TYR A 124 12.81 3.51 24.81
CA TYR A 124 14.14 3.72 24.23
C TYR A 124 14.26 5.08 23.51
N LEU A 125 13.15 5.58 23.00
CA LEU A 125 13.05 6.93 22.44
C LEU A 125 12.04 7.75 23.23
N THR A 126 12.28 9.05 23.34
CA THR A 126 11.39 10.02 23.96
C THR A 126 10.97 11.08 22.94
N GLU A 127 9.73 11.49 22.96
CA GLU A 127 9.25 12.61 22.15
C GLU A 127 9.50 13.94 22.86
N ILE A 128 10.20 14.85 22.19
CA ILE A 128 10.41 16.22 22.65
C ILE A 128 9.72 17.19 21.71
N THR A 129 9.16 18.24 22.27
CA THR A 129 8.55 19.33 21.49
C THR A 129 9.50 20.51 21.45
N ARG A 130 9.90 20.93 20.25
CA ARG A 130 10.70 22.17 20.04
C ARG A 130 9.77 23.36 19.72
N ALA A 131 10.39 24.54 19.61
CA ALA A 131 9.71 25.73 19.14
C ALA A 131 8.91 25.46 17.86
N GLN A 132 7.73 26.11 17.70
CA GLN A 132 6.77 25.87 16.62
C GLN A 132 6.02 24.52 16.71
N ASN A 133 5.88 23.92 17.90
CA ASN A 133 5.12 22.68 18.12
C ASN A 133 5.64 21.46 17.32
N LYS A 134 6.90 21.48 16.87
CA LYS A 134 7.51 20.40 16.11
C LYS A 134 7.93 19.27 17.06
N ARG A 135 7.28 18.10 16.94
CA ARG A 135 7.66 16.90 17.70
C ARG A 135 8.88 16.25 17.07
N MET A 136 9.85 15.90 17.90
CA MET A 136 11.07 15.19 17.50
C MET A 136 11.30 14.02 18.46
N ARG A 137 11.89 12.95 17.97
CA ARG A 137 12.19 11.76 18.76
C ARG A 137 13.69 11.69 19.00
N VAL A 138 14.07 11.55 20.25
CA VAL A 138 15.47 11.48 20.67
C VAL A 138 15.67 10.25 21.55
N ALA A 139 16.93 9.77 21.62
CA ALA A 139 17.29 8.66 22.50
C ALA A 139 17.04 9.06 23.96
N SER A 140 16.32 8.22 24.69
CA SER A 140 16.18 8.31 26.14
C SER A 140 17.49 7.85 26.82
N PRO A 141 17.66 8.04 28.15
CA PRO A 141 18.79 7.45 28.87
C PRO A 141 18.88 5.93 28.67
N LEU A 142 17.73 5.24 28.63
CA LEU A 142 17.67 3.80 28.35
C LEU A 142 18.09 3.49 26.91
N GLY A 143 17.66 4.28 25.92
CA GLY A 143 18.11 4.14 24.54
C GLY A 143 19.60 4.37 24.36
N GLN A 144 20.15 5.37 25.03
CA GLN A 144 21.60 5.65 25.00
C GLN A 144 22.40 4.48 25.58
N SER A 145 21.93 3.83 26.65
CA SER A 145 22.63 2.70 27.28
C SER A 145 22.75 1.49 26.36
N ILE A 146 21.86 1.32 25.39
CA ILE A 146 21.93 0.26 24.38
C ILE A 146 22.59 0.70 23.07
N GLY A 147 23.04 1.97 22.98
CA GLY A 147 23.77 2.48 21.81
C GLY A 147 22.91 3.22 20.78
N ILE A 148 21.82 3.85 21.18
CA ILE A 148 21.11 4.79 20.33
C ILE A 148 21.69 6.18 20.54
N ILE A 149 22.11 6.84 19.46
CA ILE A 149 22.68 8.20 19.48
C ILE A 149 21.75 9.12 18.69
N SER A 150 21.43 10.28 19.26
CA SER A 150 20.64 11.31 18.57
C SER A 150 21.53 12.46 18.17
N GLU A 151 21.66 12.72 16.87
CA GLU A 151 22.42 13.82 16.29
C GLU A 151 21.51 14.87 15.69
N GLU A 152 21.78 16.12 15.94
CA GLU A 152 21.11 17.20 15.21
C GLU A 152 21.79 17.41 13.87
N ARG A 153 20.98 17.37 12.80
CA ARG A 153 21.42 17.62 11.43
C ARG A 153 20.53 18.65 10.76
N VAL A 154 21.05 19.26 9.72
CA VAL A 154 20.33 20.25 8.92
C VAL A 154 20.01 19.63 7.56
N SER A 155 18.74 19.74 7.14
CA SER A 155 18.28 19.28 5.82
C SER A 155 18.85 20.17 4.71
N ARG A 156 18.74 19.71 3.46
CA ARG A 156 19.12 20.51 2.27
C ARG A 156 18.37 21.86 2.18
N THR A 157 17.22 21.96 2.82
CA THR A 157 16.39 23.18 2.88
C THR A 157 16.66 24.04 4.12
N GLY A 158 17.74 23.79 4.87
CA GLY A 158 18.11 24.53 6.06
C GLY A 158 17.31 24.20 7.32
N VAL A 159 16.42 23.21 7.29
CA VAL A 159 15.58 22.84 8.44
C VAL A 159 16.31 21.86 9.35
N PRO A 160 16.48 22.18 10.66
CA PRO A 160 17.11 21.24 11.60
C PRO A 160 16.19 20.06 11.89
N PHE A 161 16.76 18.85 11.98
CA PHE A 161 16.08 17.62 12.35
C PHE A 161 16.99 16.73 13.21
N MET A 162 16.39 15.83 14.00
CA MET A 162 17.12 14.84 14.77
C MET A 162 17.23 13.55 13.96
N LEU A 163 18.48 13.06 13.84
CA LEU A 163 18.78 11.77 13.26
C LEU A 163 19.18 10.82 14.38
N ASN A 164 18.41 9.74 14.56
CA ASN A 164 18.78 8.67 15.48
C ASN A 164 19.60 7.63 14.75
N LEU A 165 20.76 7.34 15.28
CA LEU A 165 21.70 6.33 14.82
C LEU A 165 21.74 5.18 15.83
N TYR A 166 21.79 3.96 15.34
CA TYR A 166 21.69 2.73 16.11
C TYR A 166 23.01 1.98 15.97
N HIS A 167 23.74 1.84 17.07
CA HIS A 167 24.93 1.00 17.16
C HIS A 167 24.56 -0.49 17.12
N GLU A 168 25.54 -1.34 16.95
CA GLU A 168 25.40 -2.81 16.87
C GLU A 168 24.46 -3.38 17.94
N LYS A 169 24.62 -2.98 19.21
CA LYS A 169 23.78 -3.45 20.33
C LYS A 169 22.32 -3.00 20.25
N ALA A 170 22.04 -1.96 19.46
CA ALA A 170 20.71 -1.38 19.29
C ALA A 170 20.03 -1.82 17.97
N GLN A 171 20.73 -2.58 17.15
CA GLN A 171 20.25 -3.18 15.92
C GLN A 171 19.67 -4.58 16.19
#